data_a301a7564ec7f26da39e8699610b3da0
#
_entry.id   a301a7564ec7f26da39e8699610b3da0
#
_cell.length_a   1.000
_cell.length_b   1.000
_cell.length_c   1.000
_cell.angle_alpha   90.00
_cell.angle_beta   90.00
_cell.angle_gamma   90.00
#
_symmetry.space_group_name_H-M   'P 1'
#
loop_
_entity.id
_entity.type
_entity.pdbx_description
1 polymer ?
#
loop_
_entity_poly.entity_id
_entity_poly.type
_entity_poly.pdbx_seq_one_letter_code
_entity_poly.pdbx_strand_id
1 'polypeptide(L)'
;MMGRHVRAHHSSLATRLDWPFVLTGVGLWLVFAGLMATIQIASPNLPSNDDFFHIKLAQIMREQGLRPPFPWLPLTILNEQDFFDHHFFYHVLLIPFTYGDLREGAKWVGIIFPACAFLMGWIFLHGQRVPYAALWSLGFFAVSEAFINRLIMTRVQAVSLLMLLLMLHVALKGRYRWLLPLAFIYTWLYDAFPLLLTMIAIYVATRWLFDRRLNLAPLIYTGLGVGLGLVINPYFPNNVVFIYHHILPKLMDNSDINVGNEWYPYETWTVVKNSGLALLVFFAGLFALGFRERRMSLEAAVLFLITLFFGLLLFKSRRFVEYFPGFALVFGAVAWQPLLTDWLQKKPAAAKILPVLLVLVLVPAIGFNLQGAREDLRGSSSYLRYAQASAWLVEHSSPGSRVFNTDWDDFTQLFYYNTHNVYMLGLDPTYMHQYDPDLYKLWRSITRGEVSESGQTIRQVFGAEYVITDLRHDRFLNQAEVDPWLQEVYRDEDAAIFLVLAGAD
;
A
#
# COMPACT_ATOMS: atom_id res chain seq x y z
N MET A 1 16.13 -65.00 -29.30
CA MET A 1 14.97 -64.67 -28.42
C MET A 1 15.51 -64.39 -27.01
N MET A 2 15.61 -63.15 -26.64
CA MET A 2 15.88 -62.75 -25.26
C MET A 2 15.19 -61.40 -25.05
N GLY A 3 14.06 -61.44 -24.36
CA GLY A 3 13.28 -60.25 -24.02
C GLY A 3 13.95 -59.49 -22.88
N ARG A 4 14.30 -58.22 -23.14
CA ARG A 4 14.69 -57.28 -22.08
C ARG A 4 13.45 -56.65 -21.48
N HIS A 5 13.10 -57.04 -20.24
CA HIS A 5 12.13 -56.32 -19.41
C HIS A 5 12.71 -54.95 -19.01
N VAL A 6 12.15 -53.89 -19.57
CA VAL A 6 12.33 -52.51 -19.09
C VAL A 6 11.49 -52.37 -17.81
N ARG A 7 12.13 -52.38 -16.65
CA ARG A 7 11.47 -51.96 -15.39
C ARG A 7 11.26 -50.44 -15.42
N ALA A 8 10.03 -50.03 -15.54
CA ALA A 8 9.63 -48.67 -15.28
C ALA A 8 9.87 -48.33 -13.79
N HIS A 9 10.86 -47.51 -13.52
CA HIS A 9 11.02 -46.90 -12.21
C HIS A 9 9.92 -45.85 -12.06
N HIS A 10 8.83 -46.21 -11.39
CA HIS A 10 7.93 -45.23 -10.78
C HIS A 10 8.70 -44.55 -9.63
N SER A 11 9.35 -43.43 -9.91
CA SER A 11 9.81 -42.51 -8.88
C SER A 11 8.59 -41.90 -8.19
N SER A 12 8.28 -42.38 -6.99
CA SER A 12 7.34 -41.76 -6.08
C SER A 12 7.82 -40.34 -5.79
N LEU A 13 7.13 -39.33 -6.37
CA LEU A 13 7.28 -37.90 -6.05
C LEU A 13 6.67 -37.59 -4.67
N ALA A 14 7.14 -38.29 -3.63
CA ALA A 14 7.02 -37.81 -2.27
C ALA A 14 8.17 -36.82 -2.06
N THR A 15 7.97 -35.55 -2.41
CA THR A 15 8.85 -34.46 -2.01
C THR A 15 8.89 -34.46 -0.48
N ARG A 16 9.98 -35.00 0.12
CA ARG A 16 10.20 -34.89 1.57
C ARG A 16 10.21 -33.41 1.92
N LEU A 17 9.33 -33.01 2.83
CA LEU A 17 9.26 -31.64 3.35
C LEU A 17 10.64 -31.29 3.93
N ASP A 18 11.25 -30.21 3.49
CA ASP A 18 12.50 -29.69 4.06
C ASP A 18 12.19 -29.00 5.41
N TRP A 19 12.14 -29.81 6.46
CA TRP A 19 11.81 -29.33 7.80
C TRP A 19 12.70 -28.19 8.30
N PRO A 20 14.03 -28.19 8.10
CA PRO A 20 14.88 -27.04 8.44
C PRO A 20 14.45 -25.75 7.75
N PHE A 21 14.09 -25.79 6.48
CA PHE A 21 13.58 -24.63 5.75
C PHE A 21 12.26 -24.14 6.35
N VAL A 22 11.30 -25.03 6.60
CA VAL A 22 9.99 -24.70 7.16
C VAL A 22 10.14 -24.10 8.56
N LEU A 23 10.90 -24.73 9.45
CA LEU A 23 11.11 -24.25 10.83
C LEU A 23 11.81 -22.89 10.85
N THR A 24 12.81 -22.68 9.98
CA THR A 24 13.45 -21.36 9.84
C THR A 24 12.47 -20.32 9.35
N GLY A 25 11.64 -20.65 8.36
CA GLY A 25 10.61 -19.73 7.85
C GLY A 25 9.58 -19.33 8.91
N VAL A 26 9.07 -20.31 9.67
CA VAL A 26 8.13 -20.05 10.79
C VAL A 26 8.80 -19.20 11.86
N GLY A 27 10.03 -19.53 12.26
CA GLY A 27 10.78 -18.76 13.25
C GLY A 27 11.01 -17.30 12.81
N LEU A 28 11.38 -17.08 11.55
CA LEU A 28 11.56 -15.74 11.00
C LEU A 28 10.22 -14.97 10.94
N TRP A 29 9.14 -15.65 10.50
CA TRP A 29 7.83 -15.02 10.47
C TRP A 29 7.38 -14.56 11.85
N LEU A 30 7.58 -15.39 12.90
CA LEU A 30 7.29 -15.02 14.27
C LEU A 30 8.13 -13.83 14.75
N VAL A 31 9.42 -13.77 14.39
CA VAL A 31 10.28 -12.62 14.69
C VAL A 31 9.77 -11.36 13.98
N PHE A 32 9.44 -11.44 12.69
CA PHE A 32 8.93 -10.30 11.94
C PHE A 32 7.59 -9.81 12.49
N ALA A 33 6.66 -10.73 12.75
CA ALA A 33 5.37 -10.40 13.36
C ALA A 33 5.54 -9.79 14.77
N GLY A 34 6.45 -10.33 15.58
CA GLY A 34 6.77 -9.79 16.90
C GLY A 34 7.33 -8.37 16.84
N LEU A 35 8.25 -8.08 15.91
CA LEU A 35 8.78 -6.74 15.71
C LEU A 35 7.70 -5.75 15.24
N MET A 36 6.84 -6.14 14.29
CA MET A 36 5.69 -5.33 13.86
C MET A 36 4.70 -5.09 15.00
N ALA A 37 4.42 -6.12 15.80
CA ALA A 37 3.54 -6.01 16.97
C ALA A 37 4.06 -4.96 17.97
N THR A 38 5.40 -4.86 18.16
CA THR A 38 5.97 -3.84 19.05
C THR A 38 5.68 -2.40 18.61
N ILE A 39 5.41 -2.17 17.31
CA ILE A 39 4.98 -0.87 16.81
C ILE A 39 3.48 -0.71 17.06
N GLN A 40 2.67 -1.66 16.62
CA GLN A 40 1.20 -1.56 16.66
C GLN A 40 0.62 -1.42 18.08
N ILE A 41 1.27 -2.01 19.08
CA ILE A 41 0.86 -1.88 20.49
C ILE A 41 1.33 -0.58 21.16
N ALA A 42 2.16 0.24 20.48
CA ALA A 42 2.72 1.47 21.07
C ALA A 42 1.69 2.58 21.27
N SER A 43 0.56 2.53 20.57
CA SER A 43 -0.54 3.49 20.64
C SER A 43 -1.88 2.80 20.36
N PRO A 44 -3.02 3.28 20.90
CA PRO A 44 -4.34 2.83 20.48
C PRO A 44 -4.69 3.28 19.05
N ASN A 45 -4.01 4.30 18.51
CA ASN A 45 -4.31 4.89 17.22
C ASN A 45 -3.99 3.95 16.04
N LEU A 46 -4.52 4.27 14.86
CA LEU A 46 -4.16 3.64 13.60
C LEU A 46 -3.09 4.48 12.86
N PRO A 47 -2.23 3.83 12.06
CA PRO A 47 -1.14 4.52 11.37
C PRO A 47 -1.60 5.52 10.28
N SER A 48 -2.78 5.31 9.70
CA SER A 48 -3.28 6.10 8.57
C SER A 48 -4.79 6.29 8.64
N ASN A 49 -5.29 7.39 8.08
CA ASN A 49 -6.73 7.62 7.91
C ASN A 49 -7.36 6.54 7.01
N ASP A 50 -6.68 6.08 5.97
CA ASP A 50 -7.19 5.04 5.07
C ASP A 50 -7.46 3.70 5.77
N ASP A 51 -6.77 3.41 6.88
CA ASP A 51 -6.97 2.18 7.65
C ASP A 51 -8.42 2.03 8.10
N PHE A 52 -9.06 3.14 8.49
CA PHE A 52 -10.47 3.18 8.88
C PHE A 52 -11.38 2.78 7.73
N PHE A 53 -11.16 3.33 6.54
CA PHE A 53 -11.94 3.01 5.36
C PHE A 53 -11.81 1.54 4.97
N HIS A 54 -10.58 1.04 4.84
CA HIS A 54 -10.33 -0.30 4.35
C HIS A 54 -10.94 -1.37 5.26
N ILE A 55 -10.74 -1.25 6.59
CA ILE A 55 -11.30 -2.26 7.51
C ILE A 55 -12.82 -2.17 7.61
N LYS A 56 -13.40 -0.96 7.52
CA LYS A 56 -14.85 -0.74 7.53
C LYS A 56 -15.52 -1.30 6.27
N LEU A 57 -14.94 -1.06 5.10
CA LEU A 57 -15.46 -1.60 3.85
C LEU A 57 -15.41 -3.14 3.85
N ALA A 58 -14.33 -3.72 4.37
CA ALA A 58 -14.25 -5.18 4.54
C ALA A 58 -15.32 -5.73 5.50
N GLN A 59 -15.67 -5.01 6.57
CA GLN A 59 -16.80 -5.35 7.44
C GLN A 59 -18.11 -5.36 6.65
N ILE A 60 -18.37 -4.31 5.89
CA ILE A 60 -19.58 -4.19 5.07
C ILE A 60 -19.63 -5.32 4.03
N MET A 61 -18.51 -5.65 3.39
CA MET A 61 -18.43 -6.79 2.48
C MET A 61 -18.77 -8.12 3.16
N ARG A 62 -18.34 -8.32 4.40
CA ARG A 62 -18.71 -9.51 5.20
C ARG A 62 -20.21 -9.59 5.46
N GLU A 63 -20.84 -8.45 5.75
CA GLU A 63 -22.24 -8.37 6.20
C GLU A 63 -23.23 -8.34 5.02
N GLN A 64 -22.86 -7.70 3.91
CA GLN A 64 -23.77 -7.45 2.78
C GLN A 64 -23.36 -8.19 1.49
N GLY A 65 -22.26 -8.97 1.53
CA GLY A 65 -21.71 -9.67 0.36
C GLY A 65 -20.53 -8.96 -0.27
N LEU A 66 -19.81 -9.67 -1.15
CA LEU A 66 -18.52 -9.20 -1.69
C LEU A 66 -18.63 -7.96 -2.60
N ARG A 67 -19.82 -7.58 -3.02
CA ARG A 67 -20.08 -6.37 -3.81
C ARG A 67 -21.22 -5.59 -3.18
N PRO A 68 -20.99 -4.94 -2.04
CA PRO A 68 -22.01 -4.12 -1.39
C PRO A 68 -22.30 -2.86 -2.22
N PRO A 69 -23.49 -2.26 -2.13
CA PRO A 69 -23.74 -0.93 -2.66
C PRO A 69 -22.86 0.10 -1.95
N PHE A 70 -22.49 1.17 -2.66
CA PHE A 70 -21.66 2.25 -2.12
C PHE A 70 -22.34 3.62 -2.31
N PRO A 71 -23.34 3.97 -1.50
CA PRO A 71 -24.10 5.22 -1.65
C PRO A 71 -23.41 6.44 -1.04
N TRP A 72 -22.30 6.28 -0.34
CA TRP A 72 -21.76 7.28 0.60
C TRP A 72 -21.06 8.48 -0.04
N LEU A 73 -20.73 8.44 -1.34
CA LEU A 73 -20.09 9.54 -2.08
C LEU A 73 -20.86 9.85 -3.38
N PRO A 74 -22.12 10.34 -3.28
CA PRO A 74 -23.00 10.45 -4.45
C PRO A 74 -22.56 11.49 -5.49
N LEU A 75 -21.73 12.47 -5.11
CA LEU A 75 -21.26 13.56 -5.99
C LEU A 75 -19.80 13.33 -6.44
N THR A 76 -19.44 12.08 -6.66
CA THR A 76 -18.10 11.67 -7.13
C THR A 76 -18.20 10.55 -8.16
N ILE A 77 -17.08 10.22 -8.82
CA ILE A 77 -16.99 9.04 -9.69
C ILE A 77 -17.10 7.70 -8.92
N LEU A 78 -17.20 7.75 -7.58
CA LEU A 78 -17.51 6.61 -6.72
C LEU A 78 -18.97 6.57 -6.29
N ASN A 79 -19.88 7.24 -7.03
CA ASN A 79 -21.31 7.14 -6.78
C ASN A 79 -21.81 5.70 -6.94
N GLU A 80 -23.01 5.40 -6.45
CA GLU A 80 -23.56 4.04 -6.40
C GLU A 80 -23.59 3.32 -7.76
N GLN A 81 -23.71 4.06 -8.87
CA GLN A 81 -23.80 3.49 -10.21
C GLN A 81 -22.41 3.16 -10.80
N ASP A 82 -21.42 4.03 -10.55
CA ASP A 82 -20.10 3.95 -11.15
C ASP A 82 -19.05 3.36 -10.20
N PHE A 83 -19.43 3.05 -8.97
CA PHE A 83 -18.52 2.53 -7.95
C PHE A 83 -17.69 1.35 -8.44
N PHE A 84 -16.40 1.45 -8.22
CA PHE A 84 -15.43 0.38 -8.38
C PHE A 84 -14.52 0.32 -7.16
N ASP A 85 -14.50 -0.83 -6.51
CA ASP A 85 -13.52 -1.11 -5.46
C ASP A 85 -12.18 -1.50 -6.10
N HIS A 86 -11.27 -0.53 -6.22
CA HIS A 86 -9.96 -0.71 -6.84
C HIS A 86 -8.97 -1.50 -5.97
N HIS A 87 -9.38 -1.88 -4.76
CA HIS A 87 -8.68 -2.79 -3.85
C HIS A 87 -9.52 -4.04 -3.53
N PHE A 88 -10.40 -4.46 -4.43
CA PHE A 88 -11.41 -5.50 -4.19
C PHE A 88 -10.86 -6.73 -3.50
N PHE A 89 -9.84 -7.38 -4.06
CA PHE A 89 -9.29 -8.59 -3.46
C PHE A 89 -8.56 -8.31 -2.14
N TYR A 90 -8.01 -7.11 -1.97
CA TYR A 90 -7.43 -6.69 -0.70
C TYR A 90 -8.50 -6.63 0.39
N HIS A 91 -9.66 -6.03 0.13
CA HIS A 91 -10.77 -6.01 1.09
C HIS A 91 -11.29 -7.41 1.40
N VAL A 92 -11.32 -8.32 0.42
CA VAL A 92 -11.62 -9.75 0.68
C VAL A 92 -10.62 -10.37 1.65
N LEU A 93 -9.31 -10.06 1.52
CA LEU A 93 -8.28 -10.53 2.45
C LEU A 93 -8.43 -9.93 3.86
N LEU A 94 -9.07 -8.76 4.00
CA LEU A 94 -9.33 -8.13 5.29
C LEU A 94 -10.54 -8.73 6.04
N ILE A 95 -11.45 -9.41 5.36
CA ILE A 95 -12.67 -9.97 5.98
C ILE A 95 -12.40 -10.77 7.27
N PRO A 96 -11.39 -11.67 7.34
CA PRO A 96 -11.09 -12.40 8.58
C PRO A 96 -10.74 -11.50 9.77
N PHE A 97 -10.26 -10.29 9.53
CA PHE A 97 -9.87 -9.32 10.56
C PHE A 97 -11.02 -8.42 11.02
N THR A 98 -12.21 -8.58 10.46
CA THR A 98 -13.39 -7.79 10.84
C THR A 98 -14.25 -8.44 11.90
N TYR A 99 -13.89 -9.62 12.41
CA TYR A 99 -14.56 -10.27 13.51
C TYR A 99 -14.06 -9.70 14.84
N GLY A 100 -14.93 -9.04 15.58
CA GLY A 100 -14.59 -8.34 16.83
C GLY A 100 -14.35 -6.83 16.62
N ASP A 101 -13.41 -6.28 17.37
CA ASP A 101 -13.06 -4.85 17.27
C ASP A 101 -12.30 -4.58 15.96
N LEU A 102 -12.84 -3.68 15.13
CA LEU A 102 -12.28 -3.37 13.80
C LEU A 102 -10.91 -2.71 13.88
N ARG A 103 -10.67 -1.88 14.89
CA ARG A 103 -9.38 -1.23 15.12
C ARG A 103 -8.30 -2.27 15.44
N GLU A 104 -8.62 -3.22 16.33
CA GLU A 104 -7.69 -4.33 16.63
C GLU A 104 -7.46 -5.20 15.37
N GLY A 105 -8.51 -5.44 14.60
CA GLY A 105 -8.40 -6.14 13.30
C GLY A 105 -7.45 -5.42 12.35
N ALA A 106 -7.57 -4.11 12.19
CA ALA A 106 -6.68 -3.30 11.37
C ALA A 106 -5.22 -3.39 11.83
N LYS A 107 -4.97 -3.36 13.15
CA LYS A 107 -3.62 -3.54 13.72
C LYS A 107 -3.04 -4.93 13.42
N TRP A 108 -3.84 -5.98 13.51
CA TRP A 108 -3.40 -7.32 13.13
C TRP A 108 -3.02 -7.41 11.65
N VAL A 109 -3.73 -6.72 10.76
CA VAL A 109 -3.33 -6.60 9.34
C VAL A 109 -1.97 -5.97 9.21
N GLY A 110 -1.72 -4.83 9.90
CA GLY A 110 -0.42 -4.15 9.93
C GLY A 110 0.71 -4.94 10.59
N ILE A 111 0.43 -6.08 11.24
CA ILE A 111 1.40 -7.04 11.76
C ILE A 111 1.64 -8.16 10.76
N ILE A 112 0.58 -8.81 10.31
CA ILE A 112 0.64 -10.08 9.58
C ILE A 112 1.12 -9.88 8.15
N PHE A 113 0.59 -8.89 7.43
CA PHE A 113 0.90 -8.71 6.01
C PHE A 113 2.35 -8.25 5.76
N PRO A 114 2.92 -7.28 6.52
CA PRO A 114 4.35 -6.98 6.42
C PRO A 114 5.24 -8.16 6.79
N ALA A 115 4.88 -8.92 7.84
CA ALA A 115 5.64 -10.12 8.21
C ALA A 115 5.66 -11.15 7.08
N CYS A 116 4.55 -11.34 6.37
CA CYS A 116 4.47 -12.20 5.18
C CYS A 116 5.31 -11.64 4.01
N ALA A 117 5.31 -10.32 3.80
CA ALA A 117 6.14 -9.69 2.77
C ALA A 117 7.65 -9.88 3.04
N PHE A 118 8.08 -9.71 4.28
CA PHE A 118 9.48 -9.92 4.67
C PHE A 118 9.88 -11.40 4.63
N LEU A 119 8.96 -12.31 4.98
CA LEU A 119 9.15 -13.74 4.79
C LEU A 119 9.33 -14.07 3.30
N MET A 120 8.55 -13.48 2.40
CA MET A 120 8.74 -13.66 0.95
C MET A 120 10.10 -13.12 0.51
N GLY A 121 10.58 -12.01 1.08
CA GLY A 121 11.93 -11.50 0.86
C GLY A 121 13.00 -12.51 1.27
N TRP A 122 12.85 -13.15 2.43
CA TRP A 122 13.75 -14.25 2.83
C TRP A 122 13.68 -15.45 1.87
N ILE A 123 12.49 -15.90 1.47
CA ILE A 123 12.30 -16.99 0.50
C ILE A 123 13.00 -16.64 -0.82
N PHE A 124 12.86 -15.39 -1.28
CA PHE A 124 13.55 -14.90 -2.47
C PHE A 124 15.08 -15.01 -2.34
N LEU A 125 15.65 -14.44 -1.27
CA LEU A 125 17.09 -14.44 -1.01
C LEU A 125 17.65 -15.86 -0.83
N HIS A 126 16.95 -16.72 -0.11
CA HIS A 126 17.29 -18.13 0.04
C HIS A 126 17.27 -18.85 -1.31
N GLY A 127 16.25 -18.61 -2.12
CA GLY A 127 16.14 -19.14 -3.48
C GLY A 127 17.25 -18.68 -4.45
N GLN A 128 17.88 -17.52 -4.18
CA GLN A 128 19.06 -17.01 -4.88
C GLN A 128 20.37 -17.48 -4.23
N ARG A 129 20.32 -18.35 -3.20
CA ARG A 129 21.47 -18.88 -2.47
C ARG A 129 22.34 -17.81 -1.82
N VAL A 130 21.73 -16.72 -1.36
CA VAL A 130 22.46 -15.66 -0.65
C VAL A 130 22.92 -16.17 0.71
N PRO A 131 24.24 -16.10 1.04
CA PRO A 131 24.73 -16.45 2.36
C PRO A 131 24.05 -15.59 3.43
N TYR A 132 23.66 -16.20 4.55
CA TYR A 132 22.98 -15.52 5.66
C TYR A 132 21.67 -14.81 5.24
N ALA A 133 20.89 -15.43 4.34
CA ALA A 133 19.61 -14.88 3.85
C ALA A 133 18.67 -14.44 5.00
N ALA A 134 18.70 -15.13 6.15
CA ALA A 134 17.92 -14.76 7.33
C ALA A 134 18.37 -13.42 7.95
N LEU A 135 19.68 -13.16 8.03
CA LEU A 135 20.19 -11.87 8.52
C LEU A 135 19.90 -10.74 7.53
N TRP A 136 20.06 -11.00 6.23
CA TRP A 136 19.67 -10.03 5.21
C TRP A 136 18.19 -9.68 5.31
N SER A 137 17.31 -10.64 5.57
CA SER A 137 15.87 -10.36 5.68
C SER A 137 15.49 -9.55 6.92
N LEU A 138 16.26 -9.62 8.02
CA LEU A 138 16.14 -8.68 9.14
C LEU A 138 16.47 -7.24 8.72
N GLY A 139 17.28 -7.06 7.69
CA GLY A 139 17.60 -5.77 7.11
C GLY A 139 16.38 -4.97 6.63
N PHE A 140 15.23 -5.61 6.34
CA PHE A 140 13.99 -4.88 6.01
C PHE A 140 13.57 -3.92 7.12
N PHE A 141 13.86 -4.24 8.38
CA PHE A 141 13.61 -3.34 9.53
C PHE A 141 14.70 -2.26 9.69
N ALA A 142 15.85 -2.43 9.06
CA ALA A 142 16.99 -1.53 9.24
C ALA A 142 17.07 -0.45 8.15
N VAL A 143 16.59 -0.71 6.93
CA VAL A 143 16.91 0.09 5.74
C VAL A 143 16.17 1.43 5.67
N SER A 144 14.97 1.54 6.23
CA SER A 144 14.18 2.78 6.19
C SER A 144 13.03 2.74 7.19
N GLU A 145 12.93 3.76 8.03
CA GLU A 145 11.80 3.99 8.92
C GLU A 145 10.51 4.27 8.13
N ALA A 146 10.57 5.18 7.15
CA ALA A 146 9.43 5.51 6.30
C ALA A 146 8.87 4.30 5.54
N PHE A 147 9.72 3.35 5.15
CA PHE A 147 9.30 2.08 4.55
C PHE A 147 8.47 1.26 5.56
N ILE A 148 8.94 1.14 6.80
CA ILE A 148 8.20 0.42 7.86
C ILE A 148 6.85 1.10 8.08
N ASN A 149 6.82 2.43 8.23
CA ASN A 149 5.61 3.21 8.47
C ASN A 149 4.57 3.01 7.36
N ARG A 150 4.99 2.90 6.10
CA ARG A 150 4.07 2.59 5.00
C ARG A 150 3.54 1.16 5.02
N LEU A 151 4.33 0.21 5.47
CA LEU A 151 3.93 -1.21 5.47
C LEU A 151 3.04 -1.60 6.65
N ILE A 152 3.13 -0.89 7.79
CA ILE A 152 2.28 -1.17 8.97
C ILE A 152 0.85 -0.63 8.83
N MET A 153 0.56 0.18 7.81
CA MET A 153 -0.78 0.66 7.50
C MET A 153 -1.66 -0.48 7.01
N THR A 154 -2.95 -0.42 7.31
CA THR A 154 -3.96 -1.35 6.76
C THR A 154 -4.26 -0.95 5.31
N ARG A 155 -3.24 -1.03 4.47
CA ARG A 155 -3.25 -0.69 3.05
C ARG A 155 -2.60 -1.81 2.25
N VAL A 156 -2.85 -1.85 0.95
CA VAL A 156 -2.42 -2.94 0.05
C VAL A 156 -0.90 -3.09 -0.12
N GLN A 157 -0.10 -2.10 0.29
CA GLN A 157 1.34 -2.00 -0.04
C GLN A 157 2.16 -3.21 0.42
N ALA A 158 1.93 -3.70 1.63
CA ALA A 158 2.66 -4.87 2.14
C ALA A 158 2.37 -6.12 1.28
N VAL A 159 1.10 -6.33 0.91
CA VAL A 159 0.71 -7.46 0.04
C VAL A 159 1.21 -7.25 -1.39
N SER A 160 1.22 -6.00 -1.88
CA SER A 160 1.80 -5.65 -3.18
C SER A 160 3.29 -5.98 -3.25
N LEU A 161 4.08 -5.59 -2.24
CA LEU A 161 5.50 -5.94 -2.16
C LEU A 161 5.72 -7.47 -2.15
N LEU A 162 4.92 -8.19 -1.35
CA LEU A 162 4.94 -9.66 -1.32
C LEU A 162 4.71 -10.22 -2.72
N MET A 163 3.67 -9.77 -3.42
CA MET A 163 3.30 -10.26 -4.74
C MET A 163 4.36 -9.93 -5.80
N LEU A 164 4.94 -8.72 -5.78
CA LEU A 164 6.01 -8.34 -6.71
C LEU A 164 7.26 -9.20 -6.51
N LEU A 165 7.68 -9.45 -5.26
CA LEU A 165 8.80 -10.34 -4.94
C LEU A 165 8.52 -11.78 -5.35
N LEU A 166 7.30 -12.30 -5.11
CA LEU A 166 6.88 -13.63 -5.53
C LEU A 166 6.91 -13.79 -7.04
N MET A 167 6.34 -12.84 -7.78
CA MET A 167 6.30 -12.90 -9.24
C MET A 167 7.69 -12.78 -9.87
N LEU A 168 8.55 -11.92 -9.30
CA LEU A 168 9.95 -11.85 -9.73
C LEU A 168 10.69 -13.17 -9.44
N HIS A 169 10.46 -13.77 -8.26
CA HIS A 169 11.03 -15.08 -7.93
C HIS A 169 10.60 -16.16 -8.93
N VAL A 170 9.32 -16.22 -9.25
CA VAL A 170 8.74 -17.16 -10.23
C VAL A 170 9.34 -16.94 -11.63
N ALA A 171 9.49 -15.68 -12.05
CA ALA A 171 10.10 -15.32 -13.33
C ALA A 171 11.57 -15.75 -13.42
N LEU A 172 12.39 -15.45 -12.38
CA LEU A 172 13.79 -15.86 -12.31
C LEU A 172 13.98 -17.37 -12.28
N LYS A 173 13.03 -18.13 -11.70
CA LYS A 173 13.00 -19.61 -11.74
C LYS A 173 12.49 -20.18 -13.07
N GLY A 174 12.13 -19.35 -14.05
CA GLY A 174 11.62 -19.80 -15.36
C GLY A 174 10.23 -20.41 -15.32
N ARG A 175 9.49 -20.25 -14.23
CA ARG A 175 8.15 -20.84 -14.03
C ARG A 175 7.04 -19.92 -14.56
N TYR A 176 7.14 -19.45 -15.79
CA TYR A 176 6.33 -18.35 -16.36
C TYR A 176 4.82 -18.59 -16.34
N ARG A 177 4.36 -19.86 -16.42
CA ARG A 177 2.92 -20.20 -16.38
C ARG A 177 2.23 -19.69 -15.11
N TRP A 178 2.97 -19.59 -13.99
CA TRP A 178 2.44 -19.09 -12.72
C TRP A 178 2.24 -17.58 -12.72
N LEU A 179 2.87 -16.85 -13.64
CA LEU A 179 2.67 -15.41 -13.76
C LEU A 179 1.24 -15.06 -14.15
N LEU A 180 0.55 -15.92 -14.93
CA LEU A 180 -0.83 -15.68 -15.32
C LEU A 180 -1.80 -15.61 -14.12
N PRO A 181 -1.93 -16.66 -13.27
CA PRO A 181 -2.85 -16.58 -12.13
C PRO A 181 -2.40 -15.54 -11.09
N LEU A 182 -1.10 -15.34 -10.90
CA LEU A 182 -0.60 -14.33 -9.98
C LEU A 182 -0.88 -12.91 -10.47
N ALA A 183 -0.72 -12.62 -11.75
CA ALA A 183 -1.06 -11.32 -12.34
C ALA A 183 -2.57 -11.07 -12.33
N PHE A 184 -3.39 -12.10 -12.56
CA PHE A 184 -4.84 -12.02 -12.41
C PHE A 184 -5.22 -11.58 -10.99
N ILE A 185 -4.69 -12.27 -9.97
CA ILE A 185 -4.95 -11.94 -8.56
C ILE A 185 -4.44 -10.53 -8.23
N TYR A 186 -3.25 -10.15 -8.73
CA TYR A 186 -2.67 -8.84 -8.48
C TYR A 186 -3.52 -7.70 -9.06
N THR A 187 -4.16 -7.91 -10.23
CA THR A 187 -5.06 -6.94 -10.85
C THR A 187 -6.34 -6.71 -10.02
N TRP A 188 -6.82 -7.74 -9.33
CA TRP A 188 -7.94 -7.62 -8.39
C TRP A 188 -7.53 -7.03 -7.04
N LEU A 189 -6.26 -7.21 -6.68
CA LEU A 189 -5.69 -6.74 -5.43
C LEU A 189 -5.43 -5.23 -5.45
N TYR A 190 -4.92 -4.72 -6.60
CA TYR A 190 -4.39 -3.37 -6.67
C TYR A 190 -4.35 -2.85 -8.11
N ASP A 191 -4.80 -1.62 -8.30
CA ASP A 191 -4.78 -0.92 -9.59
C ASP A 191 -3.37 -0.55 -10.09
N ALA A 192 -2.33 -0.71 -9.23
CA ALA A 192 -0.93 -0.51 -9.61
C ALA A 192 -0.31 -1.68 -10.41
N PHE A 193 -1.10 -2.51 -11.08
CA PHE A 193 -0.61 -3.54 -11.98
C PHE A 193 0.33 -3.05 -13.11
N PRO A 194 0.35 -1.77 -13.54
CA PRO A 194 1.37 -1.27 -14.45
C PRO A 194 2.80 -1.41 -13.89
N LEU A 195 3.00 -1.33 -12.56
CA LEU A 195 4.30 -1.59 -11.92
C LEU A 195 4.77 -3.02 -12.15
N LEU A 196 3.85 -3.99 -12.05
CA LEU A 196 4.14 -5.39 -12.36
C LEU A 196 4.53 -5.58 -13.82
N LEU A 197 3.77 -5.02 -14.76
CA LEU A 197 4.08 -5.11 -16.19
C LEU A 197 5.46 -4.52 -16.50
N THR A 198 5.78 -3.36 -15.90
CA THR A 198 7.10 -2.71 -16.04
C THR A 198 8.21 -3.60 -15.46
N MET A 199 8.02 -4.18 -14.29
CA MET A 199 8.99 -5.08 -13.66
C MET A 199 9.27 -6.31 -14.54
N ILE A 200 8.25 -6.93 -15.09
CA ILE A 200 8.40 -8.09 -16.00
C ILE A 200 9.00 -7.67 -17.35
N ALA A 201 8.68 -6.48 -17.84
CA ALA A 201 9.32 -5.93 -19.05
C ALA A 201 10.83 -5.72 -18.84
N ILE A 202 11.24 -5.15 -17.70
CA ILE A 202 12.66 -5.03 -17.31
C ILE A 202 13.31 -6.41 -17.27
N TYR A 203 12.67 -7.41 -16.67
CA TYR A 203 13.19 -8.78 -16.65
C TYR A 203 13.39 -9.34 -18.05
N VAL A 204 12.41 -9.23 -18.94
CA VAL A 204 12.48 -9.75 -20.32
C VAL A 204 13.55 -9.02 -21.12
N ALA A 205 13.62 -7.70 -21.03
CA ALA A 205 14.63 -6.88 -21.72
C ALA A 205 16.06 -7.25 -21.25
N THR A 206 16.26 -7.36 -19.93
CA THR A 206 17.55 -7.72 -19.36
C THR A 206 17.97 -9.12 -19.82
N ARG A 207 17.05 -10.07 -19.75
CA ARG A 207 17.31 -11.43 -20.20
C ARG A 207 17.65 -11.50 -21.68
N TRP A 208 16.96 -10.76 -22.53
CA TRP A 208 17.29 -10.65 -23.96
C TRP A 208 18.70 -10.12 -24.18
N LEU A 209 19.14 -9.12 -23.42
CA LEU A 209 20.52 -8.59 -23.51
C LEU A 209 21.57 -9.64 -23.13
N PHE A 210 21.26 -10.50 -22.16
CA PHE A 210 22.17 -11.57 -21.68
C PHE A 210 22.20 -12.77 -22.62
N ASP A 211 21.04 -13.31 -22.95
CA ASP A 211 20.90 -14.57 -23.69
C ASP A 211 20.93 -14.37 -25.22
N ARG A 212 20.80 -13.10 -25.70
CA ARG A 212 20.62 -12.75 -27.11
C ARG A 212 19.43 -13.45 -27.77
N ARG A 213 18.49 -13.95 -26.99
CA ARG A 213 17.27 -14.62 -27.44
C ARG A 213 16.08 -13.98 -26.75
N LEU A 214 15.19 -13.37 -27.55
CA LEU A 214 13.98 -12.75 -27.02
C LEU A 214 12.97 -13.83 -26.64
N ASN A 215 12.60 -13.85 -25.35
CA ASN A 215 11.54 -14.72 -24.84
C ASN A 215 10.42 -13.86 -24.25
N LEU A 216 9.33 -13.74 -24.98
CA LEU A 216 8.17 -12.94 -24.58
C LEU A 216 7.20 -13.69 -23.66
N ALA A 217 7.40 -14.99 -23.40
CA ALA A 217 6.49 -15.78 -22.56
C ALA A 217 6.17 -15.15 -21.19
N PRO A 218 7.12 -14.56 -20.43
CA PRO A 218 6.80 -13.88 -19.18
C PRO A 218 5.82 -12.72 -19.36
N LEU A 219 6.02 -11.87 -20.38
CA LEU A 219 5.12 -10.75 -20.69
C LEU A 219 3.75 -11.23 -21.16
N ILE A 220 3.70 -12.28 -21.99
CA ILE A 220 2.43 -12.85 -22.50
C ILE A 220 1.61 -13.39 -21.32
N TYR A 221 2.21 -14.22 -20.44
CA TYR A 221 1.46 -14.77 -19.30
C TYR A 221 1.03 -13.67 -18.32
N THR A 222 1.87 -12.67 -18.07
CA THR A 222 1.52 -11.55 -17.20
C THR A 222 0.43 -10.68 -17.83
N GLY A 223 0.57 -10.33 -19.11
CA GLY A 223 -0.43 -9.54 -19.84
C GLY A 223 -1.78 -10.23 -19.96
N LEU A 224 -1.78 -11.54 -20.23
CA LEU A 224 -3.02 -12.35 -20.22
C LEU A 224 -3.65 -12.37 -18.81
N GLY A 225 -2.85 -12.53 -17.77
CA GLY A 225 -3.34 -12.49 -16.38
C GLY A 225 -3.98 -11.16 -16.04
N VAL A 226 -3.33 -10.04 -16.39
CA VAL A 226 -3.89 -8.69 -16.21
C VAL A 226 -5.16 -8.51 -17.05
N GLY A 227 -5.15 -8.86 -18.34
CA GLY A 227 -6.32 -8.74 -19.21
C GLY A 227 -7.53 -9.54 -18.71
N LEU A 228 -7.30 -10.79 -18.30
CA LEU A 228 -8.36 -11.60 -17.68
C LEU A 228 -8.82 -11.01 -16.36
N GLY A 229 -7.91 -10.49 -15.53
CA GLY A 229 -8.25 -9.83 -14.26
C GLY A 229 -9.11 -8.58 -14.45
N LEU A 230 -8.91 -7.83 -15.53
CA LEU A 230 -9.75 -6.67 -15.87
C LEU A 230 -11.14 -7.10 -16.36
N VAL A 231 -11.21 -8.08 -17.27
CA VAL A 231 -12.48 -8.48 -17.91
C VAL A 231 -13.37 -9.31 -16.98
N ILE A 232 -12.77 -10.18 -16.17
CA ILE A 232 -13.52 -11.05 -15.23
C ILE A 232 -13.79 -10.34 -13.90
N ASN A 233 -13.38 -9.08 -13.75
CA ASN A 233 -13.58 -8.31 -12.54
C ASN A 233 -15.08 -8.19 -12.19
N PRO A 234 -15.48 -8.35 -10.90
CA PRO A 234 -16.88 -8.20 -10.49
C PRO A 234 -17.49 -6.83 -10.81
N TYR A 235 -16.67 -5.81 -11.00
CA TYR A 235 -17.09 -4.45 -11.35
C TYR A 235 -16.93 -4.09 -12.83
N PHE A 236 -16.68 -5.07 -13.70
CA PHE A 236 -16.60 -4.80 -15.14
C PHE A 236 -17.94 -4.27 -15.68
N PRO A 237 -18.00 -3.20 -16.50
CA PRO A 237 -16.87 -2.43 -17.07
C PRO A 237 -16.38 -1.24 -16.23
N ASN A 238 -17.01 -0.89 -15.08
CA ASN A 238 -16.68 0.29 -14.27
C ASN A 238 -15.21 0.33 -13.87
N ASN A 239 -14.60 -0.81 -13.59
CA ASN A 239 -13.17 -0.91 -13.28
C ASN A 239 -12.28 -0.36 -14.41
N VAL A 240 -12.61 -0.61 -15.68
CA VAL A 240 -11.83 -0.11 -16.83
C VAL A 240 -11.99 1.41 -16.97
N VAL A 241 -13.22 1.90 -16.82
CA VAL A 241 -13.54 3.34 -16.87
C VAL A 241 -12.82 4.08 -15.76
N PHE A 242 -12.88 3.56 -14.54
CA PHE A 242 -12.18 4.16 -13.38
C PHE A 242 -10.66 4.19 -13.58
N ILE A 243 -10.05 3.08 -14.02
CA ILE A 243 -8.60 3.02 -14.26
C ILE A 243 -8.17 4.06 -15.29
N TYR A 244 -8.94 4.24 -16.36
CA TYR A 244 -8.68 5.27 -17.37
C TYR A 244 -8.73 6.69 -16.76
N HIS A 245 -9.75 7.02 -15.99
CA HIS A 245 -9.91 8.33 -15.37
C HIS A 245 -8.95 8.57 -14.20
N HIS A 246 -8.57 7.52 -13.46
CA HIS A 246 -7.73 7.66 -12.27
C HIS A 246 -6.23 7.63 -12.58
N ILE A 247 -5.77 6.70 -13.43
CA ILE A 247 -4.34 6.50 -13.69
C ILE A 247 -3.81 7.54 -14.68
N LEU A 248 -4.54 7.78 -15.77
CA LEU A 248 -4.06 8.62 -16.86
C LEU A 248 -3.80 10.08 -16.43
N PRO A 249 -4.68 10.77 -15.68
CA PRO A 249 -4.41 12.12 -15.19
C PRO A 249 -3.20 12.19 -14.25
N LYS A 250 -3.02 11.19 -13.39
CA LYS A 250 -1.88 11.13 -12.45
C LYS A 250 -0.53 10.93 -13.16
N LEU A 251 -0.53 10.29 -14.32
CA LEU A 251 0.66 10.15 -15.16
C LEU A 251 0.99 11.41 -15.96
N MET A 252 -0.04 12.18 -16.33
CA MET A 252 0.09 13.36 -17.20
C MET A 252 0.38 14.67 -16.46
N ASP A 253 0.49 14.65 -15.13
CA ASP A 253 0.83 15.81 -14.28
C ASP A 253 -0.08 17.04 -14.42
N ASN A 254 -1.37 16.82 -14.72
CA ASN A 254 -2.37 17.86 -14.94
C ASN A 254 -3.05 18.31 -13.63
N SER A 255 -2.31 18.57 -12.54
CA SER A 255 -2.93 18.78 -11.24
C SER A 255 -2.78 20.21 -10.69
N ASP A 256 -3.75 21.07 -11.00
CA ASP A 256 -4.14 22.17 -10.11
C ASP A 256 -4.86 21.67 -8.83
N ILE A 257 -4.99 20.35 -8.65
CA ILE A 257 -5.68 19.71 -7.55
C ILE A 257 -4.65 19.22 -6.54
N ASN A 258 -4.83 19.59 -5.28
CA ASN A 258 -3.99 19.10 -4.19
C ASN A 258 -4.36 17.65 -3.85
N VAL A 259 -3.70 16.71 -4.50
CA VAL A 259 -3.84 15.26 -4.30
C VAL A 259 -2.93 14.82 -3.17
N GLY A 260 -3.27 14.85 -1.95
CA GLY A 260 -2.48 14.30 -0.84
C GLY A 260 -0.93 14.38 -0.94
N ASN A 261 -0.26 14.57 0.15
CA ASN A 261 1.21 14.77 0.18
C ASN A 261 2.04 13.60 -0.37
N GLU A 262 1.47 12.42 -0.48
CA GLU A 262 2.20 11.21 -0.91
C GLU A 262 2.57 11.21 -2.41
N TRP A 263 1.89 12.01 -3.22
CA TRP A 263 2.16 12.13 -4.66
C TRP A 263 3.27 13.13 -5.00
N TYR A 264 3.62 14.01 -4.04
CA TYR A 264 4.71 14.98 -4.21
C TYR A 264 6.07 14.36 -3.84
N PRO A 265 7.18 14.88 -4.38
CA PRO A 265 8.51 14.43 -4.01
C PRO A 265 8.85 14.78 -2.56
N TYR A 266 9.71 13.98 -1.94
CA TYR A 266 10.42 14.42 -0.75
C TYR A 266 11.42 15.51 -1.13
N GLU A 267 11.70 16.42 -0.21
CA GLU A 267 12.95 17.17 -0.26
C GLU A 267 14.13 16.20 -0.23
N THR A 268 15.18 16.47 -1.01
CA THR A 268 16.32 15.56 -1.17
C THR A 268 16.93 15.13 0.16
N TRP A 269 17.06 16.07 1.10
CA TRP A 269 17.59 15.76 2.44
C TRP A 269 16.68 14.82 3.24
N THR A 270 15.38 14.96 3.09
CA THR A 270 14.40 14.06 3.70
C THR A 270 14.52 12.64 3.16
N VAL A 271 14.78 12.46 1.86
CA VAL A 271 15.06 11.13 1.28
C VAL A 271 16.29 10.49 1.93
N VAL A 272 17.37 11.26 2.09
CA VAL A 272 18.60 10.78 2.74
C VAL A 272 18.33 10.42 4.22
N LYS A 273 17.57 11.23 4.93
CA LYS A 273 17.21 10.99 6.32
C LYS A 273 16.34 9.74 6.50
N ASN A 274 15.30 9.59 5.66
CA ASN A 274 14.31 8.52 5.81
C ASN A 274 14.75 7.20 5.17
N SER A 275 15.61 7.23 4.16
CA SER A 275 16.01 6.05 3.36
C SER A 275 17.52 5.98 3.11
N GLY A 276 18.35 6.65 3.94
CA GLY A 276 19.79 6.72 3.76
C GLY A 276 20.48 5.37 3.79
N LEU A 277 20.06 4.46 4.68
CA LEU A 277 20.59 3.09 4.70
C LEU A 277 20.18 2.30 3.46
N ALA A 278 18.99 2.50 2.91
CA ALA A 278 18.59 1.88 1.67
C ALA A 278 19.45 2.37 0.49
N LEU A 279 19.73 3.68 0.43
CA LEU A 279 20.65 4.26 -0.54
C LEU A 279 22.07 3.71 -0.36
N LEU A 280 22.55 3.62 0.87
CA LEU A 280 23.87 3.04 1.17
C LEU A 280 23.97 1.60 0.70
N VAL A 281 22.96 0.76 0.96
CA VAL A 281 22.92 -0.64 0.52
C VAL A 281 22.85 -0.72 -1.00
N PHE A 282 22.08 0.15 -1.65
CA PHE A 282 22.04 0.23 -3.11
C PHE A 282 23.41 0.56 -3.71
N PHE A 283 24.08 1.61 -3.21
CA PHE A 283 25.43 1.97 -3.69
C PHE A 283 26.47 0.91 -3.35
N ALA A 284 26.39 0.29 -2.16
CA ALA A 284 27.26 -0.84 -1.81
C ALA A 284 27.04 -2.02 -2.77
N GLY A 285 25.81 -2.28 -3.22
CA GLY A 285 25.52 -3.27 -4.25
C GLY A 285 26.17 -2.92 -5.60
N LEU A 286 26.16 -1.64 -6.01
CA LEU A 286 26.88 -1.18 -7.21
C LEU A 286 28.38 -1.38 -7.08
N PHE A 287 28.96 -1.07 -5.92
CA PHE A 287 30.36 -1.36 -5.64
C PHE A 287 30.68 -2.84 -5.80
N ALA A 288 29.84 -3.72 -5.25
CA ALA A 288 30.03 -5.16 -5.37
C ALA A 288 30.06 -5.64 -6.82
N LEU A 289 29.26 -5.03 -7.70
CA LEU A 289 29.28 -5.31 -9.14
C LEU A 289 30.60 -4.86 -9.80
N GLY A 290 31.17 -3.72 -9.37
CA GLY A 290 32.44 -3.19 -9.89
C GLY A 290 33.67 -3.99 -9.49
N PHE A 291 33.66 -4.67 -8.34
CA PHE A 291 34.78 -5.51 -7.87
C PHE A 291 34.82 -6.91 -8.50
N ARG A 292 33.91 -7.23 -9.40
CA ARG A 292 33.84 -8.54 -10.04
C ARG A 292 34.75 -8.62 -11.26
N GLU A 293 35.68 -9.57 -11.26
CA GLU A 293 36.39 -9.99 -12.46
C GLU A 293 35.49 -10.74 -13.45
N ARG A 294 34.34 -11.24 -12.95
CA ARG A 294 33.36 -12.02 -13.73
C ARG A 294 32.20 -11.15 -14.18
N ARG A 295 31.55 -11.55 -15.26
CA ARG A 295 30.34 -10.87 -15.79
C ARG A 295 29.24 -10.83 -14.71
N MET A 296 28.49 -9.73 -14.67
CA MET A 296 27.31 -9.56 -13.82
C MET A 296 26.29 -10.69 -14.07
N SER A 297 25.68 -11.23 -12.99
CA SER A 297 24.63 -12.24 -13.15
C SER A 297 23.33 -11.59 -13.64
N LEU A 298 22.49 -12.41 -14.31
CA LEU A 298 21.18 -11.95 -14.76
C LEU A 298 20.34 -11.42 -13.61
N GLU A 299 20.33 -12.14 -12.48
CA GLU A 299 19.57 -11.79 -11.28
C GLU A 299 19.99 -10.42 -10.72
N ALA A 300 21.30 -10.19 -10.62
CA ALA A 300 21.82 -8.91 -10.15
C ALA A 300 21.49 -7.76 -11.10
N ALA A 301 21.56 -7.99 -12.42
CA ALA A 301 21.22 -6.98 -13.44
C ALA A 301 19.72 -6.63 -13.41
N VAL A 302 18.86 -7.64 -13.32
CA VAL A 302 17.39 -7.43 -13.23
C VAL A 302 17.06 -6.66 -11.96
N LEU A 303 17.59 -7.08 -10.81
CA LEU A 303 17.34 -6.39 -9.53
C LEU A 303 17.90 -4.97 -9.52
N PHE A 304 19.09 -4.75 -10.10
CA PHE A 304 19.63 -3.39 -10.26
C PHE A 304 18.67 -2.48 -11.01
N LEU A 305 18.18 -2.91 -12.18
CA LEU A 305 17.29 -2.08 -13.00
C LEU A 305 15.91 -1.86 -12.36
N ILE A 306 15.37 -2.88 -11.68
CA ILE A 306 14.12 -2.72 -10.93
C ILE A 306 14.31 -1.76 -9.75
N THR A 307 15.42 -1.88 -9.01
CA THR A 307 15.70 -0.99 -7.88
C THR A 307 15.92 0.44 -8.35
N LEU A 308 16.65 0.63 -9.46
CA LEU A 308 16.83 1.93 -10.09
C LEU A 308 15.49 2.53 -10.54
N PHE A 309 14.61 1.73 -11.13
CA PHE A 309 13.27 2.17 -11.52
C PHE A 309 12.48 2.68 -10.32
N PHE A 310 12.39 1.90 -9.21
CA PHE A 310 11.70 2.36 -8.00
C PHE A 310 12.41 3.55 -7.33
N GLY A 311 13.74 3.61 -7.41
CA GLY A 311 14.52 4.76 -6.92
C GLY A 311 14.19 6.05 -7.67
N LEU A 312 14.12 5.99 -9.01
CA LEU A 312 13.71 7.14 -9.81
C LEU A 312 12.28 7.59 -9.50
N LEU A 313 11.37 6.64 -9.31
CA LEU A 313 10.01 6.93 -8.90
C LEU A 313 9.94 7.54 -7.48
N LEU A 314 10.78 7.11 -6.54
CA LEU A 314 10.86 7.71 -5.20
C LEU A 314 11.25 9.18 -5.24
N PHE A 315 12.15 9.58 -6.14
CA PHE A 315 12.49 10.98 -6.32
C PHE A 315 11.36 11.80 -6.96
N LYS A 316 10.42 11.15 -7.66
CA LYS A 316 9.22 11.81 -8.22
C LYS A 316 8.07 11.86 -7.19
N SER A 317 7.89 10.84 -6.37
CA SER A 317 6.77 10.71 -5.44
C SER A 317 7.16 9.93 -4.18
N ARG A 318 6.82 10.47 -3.01
CA ARG A 318 7.05 9.86 -1.68
C ARG A 318 6.48 8.45 -1.57
N ARG A 319 5.39 8.18 -2.29
CA ARG A 319 4.71 6.90 -2.30
C ARG A 319 5.65 5.73 -2.59
N PHE A 320 6.64 5.90 -3.44
CA PHE A 320 7.55 4.83 -3.83
C PHE A 320 8.59 4.43 -2.77
N VAL A 321 8.57 5.05 -1.58
CA VAL A 321 9.28 4.53 -0.41
C VAL A 321 8.74 3.14 0.02
N GLU A 322 7.55 2.76 -0.45
CA GLU A 322 6.95 1.44 -0.23
C GLU A 322 7.71 0.29 -0.93
N TYR A 323 8.52 0.59 -1.94
CA TYR A 323 9.20 -0.42 -2.77
C TYR A 323 10.71 -0.26 -2.79
N PHE A 324 11.21 0.97 -3.00
CA PHE A 324 12.64 1.20 -3.20
C PHE A 324 13.53 0.60 -2.11
N PRO A 325 13.30 0.82 -0.79
CA PRO A 325 14.16 0.28 0.25
C PRO A 325 14.19 -1.25 0.28
N GLY A 326 13.04 -1.89 0.06
CA GLY A 326 12.93 -3.34 0.00
C GLY A 326 13.72 -3.94 -1.19
N PHE A 327 13.56 -3.37 -2.38
CA PHE A 327 14.30 -3.80 -3.56
C PHE A 327 15.78 -3.46 -3.48
N ALA A 328 16.18 -2.33 -2.86
CA ALA A 328 17.57 -1.97 -2.62
C ALA A 328 18.27 -3.00 -1.73
N LEU A 329 17.61 -3.48 -0.67
CA LEU A 329 18.10 -4.52 0.19
C LEU A 329 18.30 -5.85 -0.56
N VAL A 330 17.28 -6.26 -1.32
CA VAL A 330 17.34 -7.52 -2.09
C VAL A 330 18.41 -7.44 -3.18
N PHE A 331 18.53 -6.32 -3.89
CA PHE A 331 19.59 -6.07 -4.86
C PHE A 331 20.96 -6.14 -4.20
N GLY A 332 21.19 -5.40 -3.11
CA GLY A 332 22.44 -5.40 -2.36
C GLY A 332 22.86 -6.81 -1.95
N ALA A 333 21.94 -7.58 -1.37
CA ALA A 333 22.18 -8.95 -0.94
C ALA A 333 22.61 -9.87 -2.10
N VAL A 334 21.92 -9.78 -3.26
CA VAL A 334 22.24 -10.60 -4.44
C VAL A 334 23.54 -10.14 -5.11
N ALA A 335 23.82 -8.82 -5.15
CA ALA A 335 25.06 -8.29 -5.70
C ALA A 335 26.28 -8.74 -4.91
N TRP A 336 26.20 -8.77 -3.57
CA TRP A 336 27.27 -9.22 -2.68
C TRP A 336 27.40 -10.74 -2.60
N GLN A 337 26.37 -11.51 -2.95
CA GLN A 337 26.33 -12.98 -2.80
C GLN A 337 27.59 -13.68 -3.30
N PRO A 338 28.15 -13.45 -4.51
CA PRO A 338 29.28 -14.20 -4.97
C PRO A 338 30.60 -13.82 -4.26
N LEU A 339 30.77 -12.51 -3.95
CA LEU A 339 31.93 -12.04 -3.21
C LEU A 339 31.96 -12.64 -1.78
N LEU A 340 30.81 -12.65 -1.12
CA LEU A 340 30.67 -13.27 0.20
C LEU A 340 30.92 -14.77 0.15
N THR A 341 30.39 -15.47 -0.84
CA THR A 341 30.59 -16.94 -1.00
C THR A 341 32.06 -17.25 -1.19
N ASP A 342 32.75 -16.57 -2.13
CA ASP A 342 34.17 -16.77 -2.40
C ASP A 342 35.05 -16.43 -1.17
N TRP A 343 34.72 -15.35 -0.47
CA TRP A 343 35.45 -14.91 0.73
C TRP A 343 35.26 -15.88 1.89
N LEU A 344 34.06 -16.37 2.14
CA LEU A 344 33.77 -17.33 3.20
C LEU A 344 34.45 -18.70 2.95
N GLN A 345 34.55 -19.13 1.68
CA GLN A 345 35.30 -20.34 1.31
C GLN A 345 36.79 -20.21 1.60
N LYS A 346 37.37 -19.01 1.34
CA LYS A 346 38.79 -18.73 1.58
C LYS A 346 39.12 -18.52 3.05
N LYS A 347 38.17 -18.06 3.85
CA LYS A 347 38.35 -17.68 5.27
C LYS A 347 37.27 -18.29 6.16
N PRO A 348 37.31 -19.59 6.47
CA PRO A 348 36.24 -20.25 7.23
C PRO A 348 36.06 -19.71 8.66
N ALA A 349 37.10 -19.15 9.28
CA ALA A 349 36.97 -18.46 10.57
C ALA A 349 36.03 -17.20 10.48
N ALA A 350 36.05 -16.50 9.36
CA ALA A 350 35.19 -15.36 9.12
C ALA A 350 33.70 -15.74 9.04
N ALA A 351 33.39 -16.99 8.65
CA ALA A 351 32.02 -17.48 8.63
C ALA A 351 31.36 -17.51 10.02
N LYS A 352 32.16 -17.56 11.10
CA LYS A 352 31.67 -17.52 12.49
C LYS A 352 31.56 -16.06 13.02
N ILE A 353 32.45 -15.20 12.58
CA ILE A 353 32.56 -13.81 13.09
C ILE A 353 31.59 -12.87 12.34
N LEU A 354 31.46 -13.00 11.01
CA LEU A 354 30.64 -12.11 10.20
C LEU A 354 29.17 -12.02 10.66
N PRO A 355 28.47 -13.11 11.00
CA PRO A 355 27.09 -13.00 11.50
C PRO A 355 27.01 -12.18 12.78
N VAL A 356 27.98 -12.30 13.69
CA VAL A 356 28.01 -11.50 14.94
C VAL A 356 28.18 -10.02 14.62
N LEU A 357 29.10 -9.67 13.72
CA LEU A 357 29.31 -8.28 13.31
C LEU A 357 28.06 -7.70 12.62
N LEU A 358 27.40 -8.49 11.76
CA LEU A 358 26.15 -8.07 11.12
C LEU A 358 25.04 -7.84 12.15
N VAL A 359 24.90 -8.69 13.15
CA VAL A 359 23.93 -8.49 14.24
C VAL A 359 24.24 -7.24 15.04
N LEU A 360 25.51 -6.98 15.36
CA LEU A 360 25.91 -5.77 16.06
C LEU A 360 25.59 -4.47 15.32
N VAL A 361 25.54 -4.50 13.99
CA VAL A 361 25.12 -3.35 13.16
C VAL A 361 23.60 -3.32 12.98
N LEU A 362 22.97 -4.45 12.75
CA LEU A 362 21.53 -4.54 12.46
C LEU A 362 20.69 -4.19 13.71
N VAL A 363 21.06 -4.68 14.89
CA VAL A 363 20.23 -4.47 16.10
C VAL A 363 20.05 -2.98 16.44
N PRO A 364 21.09 -2.12 16.47
CA PRO A 364 20.89 -0.70 16.67
C PRO A 364 20.07 -0.03 15.57
N ALA A 365 20.29 -0.37 14.28
CA ALA A 365 19.56 0.20 13.18
C ALA A 365 18.07 -0.19 13.20
N ILE A 366 17.77 -1.45 13.51
CA ILE A 366 16.38 -1.95 13.71
C ILE A 366 15.78 -1.20 14.92
N GLY A 367 16.47 -1.13 16.03
CA GLY A 367 15.99 -0.42 17.24
C GLY A 367 15.65 1.04 16.96
N PHE A 368 16.50 1.74 16.22
CA PHE A 368 16.28 3.13 15.83
C PHE A 368 15.01 3.30 14.96
N ASN A 369 14.86 2.49 13.90
CA ASN A 369 13.71 2.58 13.01
C ASN A 369 12.39 2.14 13.69
N LEU A 370 12.44 1.13 14.56
CA LEU A 370 11.27 0.70 15.34
C LEU A 370 10.84 1.78 16.34
N GLN A 371 11.80 2.48 16.94
CA GLN A 371 11.49 3.58 17.85
C GLN A 371 10.84 4.74 17.10
N GLY A 372 11.39 5.16 15.95
CA GLY A 372 10.80 6.19 15.10
C GLY A 372 9.38 5.83 14.66
N ALA A 373 9.17 4.61 14.15
CA ALA A 373 7.85 4.14 13.76
C ALA A 373 6.83 4.14 14.93
N ARG A 374 7.27 3.84 16.15
CA ARG A 374 6.41 3.96 17.35
C ARG A 374 6.07 5.40 17.69
N GLU A 375 7.02 6.31 17.55
CA GLU A 375 6.82 7.74 17.80
C GLU A 375 5.84 8.31 16.77
N ASP A 376 5.99 7.97 15.49
CA ASP A 376 5.06 8.36 14.43
C ASP A 376 3.63 7.85 14.71
N LEU A 377 3.50 6.56 15.12
CA LEU A 377 2.19 6.01 15.47
C LEU A 377 1.56 6.68 16.70
N ARG A 378 2.36 7.09 17.68
CA ARG A 378 1.86 7.84 18.85
C ARG A 378 1.43 9.26 18.46
N GLY A 379 2.10 9.86 17.48
CA GLY A 379 1.78 11.18 16.94
C GLY A 379 0.63 11.17 15.92
N SER A 380 0.10 10.00 15.52
CA SER A 380 -1.04 9.92 14.61
C SER A 380 -2.33 10.42 15.28
N SER A 381 -3.31 10.80 14.47
CA SER A 381 -4.62 11.29 14.94
C SER A 381 -5.30 10.27 15.86
N SER A 382 -6.02 10.77 16.87
CA SER A 382 -6.80 9.91 17.76
C SER A 382 -7.74 9.01 16.95
N TYR A 383 -7.77 7.74 17.32
CA TYR A 383 -8.75 6.83 16.69
C TYR A 383 -10.19 7.17 17.04
N LEU A 384 -10.43 7.94 18.11
CA LEU A 384 -11.75 8.42 18.52
C LEU A 384 -12.16 9.73 17.85
N ARG A 385 -11.28 10.35 17.05
CA ARG A 385 -11.61 11.57 16.32
C ARG A 385 -12.91 11.36 15.54
N TYR A 386 -13.82 12.31 15.60
CA TYR A 386 -15.16 12.26 15.01
C TYR A 386 -16.12 11.19 15.55
N ALA A 387 -15.75 10.36 16.51
CA ALA A 387 -16.66 9.33 17.04
C ALA A 387 -17.93 9.94 17.66
N GLN A 388 -17.78 10.97 18.49
CA GLN A 388 -18.88 11.64 19.15
C GLN A 388 -19.73 12.47 18.17
N ALA A 389 -19.08 13.26 17.29
CA ALA A 389 -19.76 14.02 16.25
C ALA A 389 -20.56 13.12 15.30
N SER A 390 -19.99 11.96 14.93
CA SER A 390 -20.67 10.95 14.11
C SER A 390 -21.88 10.33 14.83
N ALA A 391 -21.75 10.04 16.12
CA ALA A 391 -22.88 9.53 16.92
C ALA A 391 -24.00 10.56 17.02
N TRP A 392 -23.67 11.83 17.21
CA TRP A 392 -24.64 12.94 17.21
C TRP A 392 -25.40 13.02 15.88
N LEU A 393 -24.70 12.95 14.74
CA LEU A 393 -25.33 12.94 13.41
C LEU A 393 -26.29 11.77 13.23
N VAL A 394 -25.92 10.57 13.65
CA VAL A 394 -26.77 9.36 13.57
C VAL A 394 -28.07 9.57 14.38
N GLU A 395 -27.99 10.22 15.53
CA GLU A 395 -29.15 10.46 16.43
C GLU A 395 -30.06 11.58 15.90
N HIS A 396 -29.51 12.60 15.22
CA HIS A 396 -30.25 13.82 14.87
C HIS A 396 -30.56 13.98 13.37
N SER A 397 -30.21 13.00 12.55
CA SER A 397 -30.49 13.02 11.09
C SER A 397 -31.24 11.78 10.62
N SER A 398 -31.92 11.89 9.48
CA SER A 398 -32.55 10.74 8.84
C SER A 398 -31.52 9.89 8.09
N PRO A 399 -31.75 8.54 7.95
CA PRO A 399 -30.88 7.71 7.11
C PRO A 399 -30.74 8.27 5.69
N GLY A 400 -29.49 8.37 5.22
CA GLY A 400 -29.17 8.91 3.90
C GLY A 400 -29.14 10.44 3.82
N SER A 401 -29.37 11.16 4.92
CA SER A 401 -29.20 12.64 4.95
C SER A 401 -27.79 13.00 4.51
N ARG A 402 -27.69 14.04 3.68
CA ARG A 402 -26.43 14.52 3.14
C ARG A 402 -25.73 15.42 4.14
N VAL A 403 -24.44 15.13 4.36
CA VAL A 403 -23.55 15.89 5.22
C VAL A 403 -22.42 16.50 4.36
N PHE A 404 -22.34 17.81 4.34
CA PHE A 404 -21.23 18.53 3.70
C PHE A 404 -20.01 18.49 4.62
N ASN A 405 -18.97 17.74 4.22
CA ASN A 405 -17.70 17.68 4.93
C ASN A 405 -16.71 18.67 4.30
N THR A 406 -16.02 19.44 5.14
CA THR A 406 -15.09 20.48 4.70
C THR A 406 -13.71 19.95 4.34
N ASP A 407 -13.36 18.73 4.76
CA ASP A 407 -12.13 18.06 4.37
C ASP A 407 -12.45 16.66 3.76
N TRP A 408 -11.84 16.38 2.62
CA TRP A 408 -11.99 15.08 1.95
C TRP A 408 -11.30 13.94 2.69
N ASP A 409 -10.21 14.24 3.42
CA ASP A 409 -9.41 13.26 4.18
C ASP A 409 -10.13 12.78 5.45
N ASP A 410 -11.08 13.57 5.97
CA ASP A 410 -11.90 13.22 7.13
C ASP A 410 -12.93 12.11 6.84
N PHE A 411 -13.30 11.94 5.57
CA PHE A 411 -14.32 10.96 5.14
C PHE A 411 -14.03 9.56 5.69
N THR A 412 -12.79 9.13 5.72
CA THR A 412 -12.43 7.76 6.12
C THR A 412 -12.81 7.44 7.56
N GLN A 413 -12.60 8.39 8.48
CA GLN A 413 -13.00 8.27 9.88
C GLN A 413 -14.51 8.49 10.06
N LEU A 414 -15.09 9.46 9.35
CA LEU A 414 -16.54 9.68 9.35
C LEU A 414 -17.28 8.42 8.88
N PHE A 415 -16.87 7.83 7.76
CA PHE A 415 -17.43 6.60 7.23
C PHE A 415 -17.29 5.40 8.19
N TYR A 416 -16.16 5.32 8.91
CA TYR A 416 -15.94 4.25 9.88
C TYR A 416 -16.98 4.28 11.01
N TYR A 417 -17.28 5.46 11.55
CA TYR A 417 -18.21 5.64 12.65
C TYR A 417 -19.66 5.80 12.19
N ASN A 418 -19.90 6.34 11.01
CA ASN A 418 -21.23 6.73 10.56
C ASN A 418 -21.44 6.39 9.08
N THR A 419 -22.06 5.25 8.82
CA THR A 419 -22.59 4.84 7.51
C THR A 419 -24.08 5.17 7.34
N HIS A 420 -24.69 5.84 8.31
CA HIS A 420 -26.08 6.31 8.28
C HIS A 420 -26.27 7.50 7.32
N ASN A 421 -25.29 8.40 7.30
CA ASN A 421 -25.27 9.57 6.44
C ASN A 421 -24.46 9.35 5.15
N VAL A 422 -24.61 10.25 4.19
CA VAL A 422 -23.79 10.30 2.98
C VAL A 422 -23.02 11.62 2.95
N TYR A 423 -21.82 11.60 2.32
CA TYR A 423 -20.86 12.69 2.35
C TYR A 423 -20.59 13.24 0.95
N MET A 424 -20.15 14.49 0.85
CA MET A 424 -19.97 15.12 -0.47
C MET A 424 -18.68 14.67 -1.16
N LEU A 425 -17.60 14.53 -0.40
CA LEU A 425 -16.29 14.23 -0.96
C LEU A 425 -15.49 13.36 0.01
N GLY A 426 -14.71 12.40 -0.52
CA GLY A 426 -13.85 11.56 0.28
C GLY A 426 -12.86 10.75 -0.55
N LEU A 427 -11.87 10.18 0.11
CA LEU A 427 -10.82 9.31 -0.41
C LEU A 427 -9.80 10.01 -1.33
N ASP A 428 -10.25 10.78 -2.31
CA ASP A 428 -9.38 11.53 -3.23
C ASP A 428 -10.17 12.72 -3.80
N PRO A 429 -9.66 13.95 -3.71
CA PRO A 429 -10.36 15.15 -4.22
C PRO A 429 -10.55 15.12 -5.74
N THR A 430 -9.76 14.34 -6.46
CA THR A 430 -9.92 14.18 -7.91
C THR A 430 -11.24 13.49 -8.29
N TYR A 431 -11.87 12.75 -7.38
CA TYR A 431 -13.10 12.01 -7.68
C TYR A 431 -14.31 12.93 -7.91
N MET A 432 -14.44 13.99 -7.11
CA MET A 432 -15.46 15.00 -7.38
C MET A 432 -15.08 15.86 -8.59
N HIS A 433 -13.82 16.24 -8.74
CA HIS A 433 -13.36 17.00 -9.90
C HIS A 433 -13.61 16.29 -11.24
N GLN A 434 -13.43 14.96 -11.28
CA GLN A 434 -13.72 14.16 -12.47
C GLN A 434 -15.21 13.98 -12.71
N TYR A 435 -16.00 13.97 -11.66
CA TYR A 435 -17.47 13.93 -11.74
C TYR A 435 -18.02 15.26 -12.25
N ASP A 436 -17.62 16.37 -11.63
CA ASP A 436 -17.99 17.73 -12.00
C ASP A 436 -16.91 18.73 -11.51
N PRO A 437 -16.08 19.28 -12.44
CA PRO A 437 -15.02 20.23 -12.09
C PRO A 437 -15.51 21.53 -11.43
N ASP A 438 -16.70 22.00 -11.79
CA ASP A 438 -17.25 23.26 -11.25
C ASP A 438 -17.82 23.02 -9.85
N LEU A 439 -18.44 21.88 -9.62
CA LEU A 439 -18.87 21.44 -8.28
C LEU A 439 -17.67 21.33 -7.32
N TYR A 440 -16.54 20.76 -7.77
CA TYR A 440 -15.32 20.70 -6.98
C TYR A 440 -14.75 22.09 -6.67
N LYS A 441 -14.73 23.01 -7.63
CA LYS A 441 -14.28 24.40 -7.40
C LYS A 441 -15.18 25.09 -6.36
N LEU A 442 -16.47 24.90 -6.46
CA LEU A 442 -17.44 25.47 -5.52
C LEU A 442 -17.25 24.89 -4.12
N TRP A 443 -17.13 23.55 -3.99
CA TRP A 443 -16.81 22.89 -2.72
C TRP A 443 -15.54 23.49 -2.10
N ARG A 444 -14.48 23.65 -2.88
CA ARG A 444 -13.20 24.23 -2.44
C ARG A 444 -13.34 25.71 -1.99
N SER A 445 -14.13 26.52 -2.70
CA SER A 445 -14.36 27.93 -2.31
C SER A 445 -15.17 28.03 -1.01
N ILE A 446 -16.16 27.15 -0.81
CA ILE A 446 -16.91 27.08 0.44
C ILE A 446 -15.98 26.70 1.60
N THR A 447 -15.18 25.63 1.44
CA THR A 447 -14.28 25.15 2.51
C THR A 447 -13.18 26.17 2.88
N ARG A 448 -12.91 27.13 2.00
CA ARG A 448 -11.99 28.25 2.23
C ARG A 448 -12.65 29.50 2.80
N GLY A 449 -13.97 29.47 3.06
CA GLY A 449 -14.71 30.63 3.54
C GLY A 449 -14.81 31.77 2.52
N GLU A 450 -14.73 31.46 1.21
CA GLU A 450 -14.77 32.47 0.13
C GLU A 450 -16.21 32.77 -0.34
N VAL A 451 -17.20 32.03 0.17
CA VAL A 451 -18.64 32.18 -0.19
C VAL A 451 -19.40 32.75 1.00
N SER A 452 -20.03 33.94 0.85
CA SER A 452 -20.66 34.67 1.95
C SER A 452 -21.93 34.00 2.51
N GLU A 453 -22.74 33.38 1.65
CA GLU A 453 -23.95 32.64 2.02
C GLU A 453 -23.75 31.15 1.70
N SER A 454 -22.74 30.58 2.35
CA SER A 454 -22.32 29.22 2.07
C SER A 454 -23.41 28.21 2.44
N GLY A 455 -24.18 28.44 3.50
CA GLY A 455 -25.26 27.55 3.92
C GLY A 455 -26.34 27.43 2.84
N GLN A 456 -26.78 28.57 2.23
CA GLN A 456 -27.72 28.53 1.13
C GLN A 456 -27.20 27.73 -0.07
N THR A 457 -25.95 27.98 -0.45
CA THR A 457 -25.29 27.28 -1.56
C THR A 457 -25.15 25.77 -1.28
N ILE A 458 -24.77 25.40 -0.06
CA ILE A 458 -24.66 23.99 0.38
C ILE A 458 -26.03 23.30 0.24
N ARG A 459 -27.11 23.93 0.66
CA ARG A 459 -28.43 23.34 0.55
C ARG A 459 -28.89 23.20 -0.89
N GLN A 460 -28.78 24.29 -1.70
CA GLN A 460 -29.32 24.31 -3.06
C GLN A 460 -28.53 23.48 -4.05
N VAL A 461 -27.19 23.47 -3.95
CA VAL A 461 -26.32 22.80 -4.92
C VAL A 461 -25.93 21.38 -4.46
N PHE A 462 -25.55 21.22 -3.20
CA PHE A 462 -25.12 19.90 -2.68
C PHE A 462 -26.29 19.12 -2.05
N GLY A 463 -27.41 19.80 -1.74
CA GLY A 463 -28.55 19.18 -1.08
C GLY A 463 -28.24 18.69 0.33
N ALA A 464 -27.23 19.25 0.98
CA ALA A 464 -26.83 18.84 2.31
C ALA A 464 -27.65 19.54 3.39
N GLU A 465 -28.01 18.80 4.42
CA GLU A 465 -28.80 19.24 5.57
C GLU A 465 -27.89 19.63 6.75
N TYR A 466 -26.69 19.08 6.79
CA TYR A 466 -25.70 19.33 7.82
C TYR A 466 -24.36 19.64 7.19
N VAL A 467 -23.53 20.39 7.93
CA VAL A 467 -22.10 20.56 7.64
C VAL A 467 -21.32 19.99 8.82
N ILE A 468 -20.29 19.20 8.55
CA ILE A 468 -19.28 18.81 9.53
C ILE A 468 -17.93 19.38 9.13
N THR A 469 -17.23 19.99 10.08
CA THR A 469 -15.91 20.56 9.88
C THR A 469 -15.00 20.26 11.06
N ASP A 470 -13.72 20.08 10.80
CA ASP A 470 -12.73 20.08 11.87
C ASP A 470 -12.49 21.52 12.38
N LEU A 471 -11.92 21.62 13.58
CA LEU A 471 -11.69 22.93 14.21
C LEU A 471 -10.46 23.67 13.65
N ARG A 472 -9.76 23.12 12.65
CA ARG A 472 -8.60 23.75 11.99
C ARG A 472 -8.98 24.51 10.72
N HIS A 473 -10.23 24.41 10.27
CA HIS A 473 -10.77 25.16 9.13
C HIS A 473 -11.23 26.56 9.53
N ASP A 474 -10.33 27.35 10.13
CA ASP A 474 -10.64 28.70 10.68
C ASP A 474 -11.40 29.59 9.71
N ARG A 475 -11.04 29.57 8.41
CA ARG A 475 -11.69 30.43 7.41
C ARG A 475 -13.14 30.06 7.19
N PHE A 476 -13.45 28.76 7.13
CA PHE A 476 -14.82 28.28 7.03
C PHE A 476 -15.58 28.60 8.32
N LEU A 477 -14.99 28.31 9.49
CA LEU A 477 -15.62 28.56 10.79
C LEU A 477 -15.98 30.04 10.98
N ASN A 478 -15.04 30.96 10.69
CA ASN A 478 -15.29 32.41 10.77
C ASN A 478 -16.40 32.87 9.81
N GLN A 479 -16.50 32.26 8.62
CA GLN A 479 -17.58 32.58 7.69
C GLN A 479 -18.91 31.99 8.17
N ALA A 480 -18.91 30.75 8.70
CA ALA A 480 -20.11 30.08 9.18
C ALA A 480 -20.74 30.78 10.41
N GLU A 481 -19.94 31.43 11.27
CA GLU A 481 -20.43 32.20 12.42
C GLU A 481 -21.30 33.40 12.01
N VAL A 482 -21.10 33.97 10.82
CA VAL A 482 -21.84 35.11 10.31
C VAL A 482 -22.86 34.76 9.22
N ASP A 483 -22.92 33.47 8.84
CA ASP A 483 -23.81 32.97 7.80
C ASP A 483 -25.23 32.75 8.35
N PRO A 484 -26.24 33.47 7.88
CA PRO A 484 -27.62 33.37 8.39
C PRO A 484 -28.26 32.00 8.08
N TRP A 485 -27.68 31.21 7.18
CA TRP A 485 -28.15 29.88 6.77
C TRP A 485 -27.51 28.72 7.54
N LEU A 486 -26.54 29.03 8.42
CA LEU A 486 -25.81 28.01 9.21
C LEU A 486 -26.07 28.25 10.70
N GLN A 487 -26.54 27.23 11.39
CA GLN A 487 -26.70 27.23 12.84
C GLN A 487 -25.81 26.15 13.46
N GLU A 488 -24.86 26.52 14.30
CA GLU A 488 -24.08 25.55 15.06
C GLU A 488 -25.00 24.78 16.01
N VAL A 489 -25.01 23.44 15.91
CA VAL A 489 -25.86 22.54 16.69
C VAL A 489 -25.07 21.57 17.54
N TYR A 490 -23.77 21.42 17.27
CA TYR A 490 -22.87 20.55 18.03
C TYR A 490 -21.44 21.05 17.89
N ARG A 491 -20.67 20.92 18.99
CA ARG A 491 -19.22 21.14 18.99
C ARG A 491 -18.56 20.26 20.06
N ASP A 492 -17.44 19.65 19.73
CA ASP A 492 -16.55 18.96 20.66
C ASP A 492 -15.07 19.40 20.47
N GLU A 493 -14.11 18.59 20.92
CA GLU A 493 -12.68 18.89 20.81
C GLU A 493 -12.14 18.73 19.37
N ASP A 494 -12.83 17.95 18.54
CA ASP A 494 -12.38 17.55 17.20
C ASP A 494 -13.16 18.25 16.07
N ALA A 495 -14.46 18.53 16.27
CA ALA A 495 -15.36 18.95 15.20
C ALA A 495 -16.46 19.91 15.66
N ALA A 496 -17.02 20.66 14.68
CA ALA A 496 -18.27 21.37 14.79
C ALA A 496 -19.27 20.89 13.73
N ILE A 497 -20.57 20.85 14.09
CA ILE A 497 -21.65 20.52 13.18
C ILE A 497 -22.61 21.71 13.09
N PHE A 498 -22.93 22.09 11.86
CA PHE A 498 -23.92 23.13 11.58
C PHE A 498 -25.14 22.50 10.90
N LEU A 499 -26.33 22.90 11.34
CA LEU A 499 -27.58 22.68 10.63
C LEU A 499 -27.70 23.71 9.50
N VAL A 500 -28.01 23.25 8.31
CA VAL A 500 -28.29 24.10 7.16
C VAL A 500 -29.78 24.46 7.18
N LEU A 501 -30.09 25.70 7.48
CA LEU A 501 -31.48 26.18 7.63
C LEU A 501 -32.24 26.10 6.30
N ALA A 502 -33.49 25.68 6.37
CA ALA A 502 -34.44 25.91 5.28
C ALA A 502 -34.78 27.40 5.26
N GLY A 503 -34.65 28.07 4.11
CA GLY A 503 -35.14 29.47 3.99
C GLY A 503 -36.58 29.54 4.45
N ALA A 504 -36.94 30.65 5.03
CA ALA A 504 -38.36 30.96 5.21
C ALA A 504 -38.95 31.10 3.80
N ASP A 505 -39.88 30.17 3.45
CA ASP A 505 -40.71 30.27 2.25
C ASP A 505 -41.57 31.54 2.29
#